data_8f6565525fdfee6b397c089888d82e2b
#
_entry.id   8f6565525fdfee6b397c089888d82e2b
#
_cell.length_a   1.000
_cell.length_b   1.000
_cell.length_c   1.000
_cell.angle_alpha   90.00
_cell.angle_beta   90.00
_cell.angle_gamma   90.00
#
_symmetry.space_group_name_H-M   'P 1'
#
loop_
_entity.id
_entity.type
_entity.pdbx_description
1 polymer ?
#
loop_
_entity_poly.entity_id
_entity_poly.type
_entity_poly.pdbx_seq_one_letter_code
_entity_poly.pdbx_strand_id
1 'polypeptide(L)'
;MGTIELIPVEGLPEVTRAADLAAMVCEAVELRERDVVVVTQKVVSKAEGAMERVDPSDPLSHKPLVERESRRILRRRGDLVISETRHGFVCANAGIDLSNVEEGWAALLPEDPDRSARRIRDGILGRTGLRVGVIVSDTFGRPWRRGVTDVAIGSAGLRPVVDLRGTQDAYGRELQVTEVAVVDEIAAAADLVMGKASGVPVAVVRGLDASVFEPDPGRSGVLTDVVRSPAEDLFR
;
A
#
# COMPACT_ATOMS: atom_id res chain seq x y z
N MET A 1 14.30 -21.99 0.65
CA MET A 1 13.55 -20.89 0.01
C MET A 1 13.16 -21.32 -1.39
N GLY A 2 11.92 -21.15 -1.77
CA GLY A 2 11.43 -21.40 -3.12
C GLY A 2 11.66 -20.21 -4.05
N THR A 3 11.19 -20.31 -5.29
CA THR A 3 11.15 -19.18 -6.24
C THR A 3 10.03 -18.22 -5.83
N ILE A 4 10.30 -16.91 -5.84
CA ILE A 4 9.25 -15.88 -5.72
C ILE A 4 8.85 -15.48 -7.14
N GLU A 5 7.54 -15.47 -7.39
CA GLU A 5 6.95 -15.06 -8.66
C GLU A 5 6.19 -13.75 -8.47
N LEU A 6 6.37 -12.82 -9.40
CA LEU A 6 5.61 -11.58 -9.50
C LEU A 6 4.69 -11.69 -10.71
N ILE A 7 3.39 -11.68 -10.50
CA ILE A 7 2.36 -11.96 -11.51
C ILE A 7 1.50 -10.70 -11.69
N PRO A 8 1.60 -9.98 -12.83
CA PRO A 8 0.71 -8.86 -13.10
C PRO A 8 -0.73 -9.38 -13.31
N VAL A 9 -1.71 -8.67 -12.76
CA VAL A 9 -3.13 -8.99 -12.99
C VAL A 9 -3.64 -8.05 -14.08
N GLU A 10 -3.61 -8.57 -15.31
CA GLU A 10 -4.01 -7.83 -16.50
C GLU A 10 -5.52 -7.91 -16.75
N GLY A 11 -6.05 -7.01 -17.58
CA GLY A 11 -7.44 -7.06 -18.04
C GLY A 11 -8.50 -6.69 -17.00
N LEU A 12 -8.11 -6.11 -15.87
CA LEU A 12 -9.09 -5.57 -14.92
C LEU A 12 -9.90 -4.45 -15.59
N PRO A 13 -11.24 -4.48 -15.48
CA PRO A 13 -12.07 -3.38 -15.97
C PRO A 13 -11.81 -2.09 -15.18
N GLU A 14 -12.25 -0.95 -15.74
CA GLU A 14 -12.15 0.33 -15.02
C GLU A 14 -12.88 0.24 -13.67
N VAL A 15 -12.15 0.58 -12.61
CA VAL A 15 -12.69 0.55 -11.25
C VAL A 15 -13.55 1.78 -11.00
N THR A 16 -14.80 1.57 -10.65
CA THR A 16 -15.77 2.61 -10.30
C THR A 16 -16.14 2.53 -8.83
N ARG A 17 -16.89 3.54 -8.37
CA ARG A 17 -17.37 3.56 -6.98
C ARG A 17 -18.22 2.32 -6.67
N ALA A 18 -18.00 1.75 -5.50
CA ALA A 18 -18.60 0.50 -5.00
C ALA A 18 -18.20 -0.77 -5.78
N ALA A 19 -17.16 -0.72 -6.63
CA ALA A 19 -16.63 -1.91 -7.27
C ALA A 19 -16.15 -2.94 -6.23
N ASP A 20 -16.45 -4.21 -6.47
CA ASP A 20 -15.99 -5.32 -5.64
C ASP A 20 -14.60 -5.78 -6.10
N LEU A 21 -13.56 -5.20 -5.51
CA LEU A 21 -12.17 -5.50 -5.87
C LEU A 21 -11.81 -6.97 -5.64
N ALA A 22 -12.40 -7.62 -4.63
CA ALA A 22 -12.15 -9.05 -4.39
C ALA A 22 -12.71 -9.91 -5.51
N ALA A 23 -13.94 -9.62 -5.98
CA ALA A 23 -14.54 -10.31 -7.13
C ALA A 23 -13.68 -10.10 -8.40
N MET A 24 -13.32 -8.84 -8.70
CA MET A 24 -12.53 -8.49 -9.87
C MET A 24 -11.19 -9.23 -9.90
N VAL A 25 -10.49 -9.31 -8.76
CA VAL A 25 -9.21 -10.05 -8.66
C VAL A 25 -9.44 -11.56 -8.86
N CYS A 26 -10.45 -12.16 -8.21
CA CYS A 26 -10.74 -13.59 -8.35
C CYS A 26 -11.15 -13.98 -9.78
N GLU A 27 -11.76 -13.08 -10.54
CA GLU A 27 -12.13 -13.30 -11.95
C GLU A 27 -10.94 -13.16 -12.90
N ALA A 28 -9.97 -12.30 -12.57
CA ALA A 28 -8.86 -11.97 -13.45
C ALA A 28 -7.63 -12.90 -13.28
N VAL A 29 -7.45 -13.53 -12.11
CA VAL A 29 -6.27 -14.38 -11.85
C VAL A 29 -6.62 -15.58 -10.98
N GLU A 30 -5.99 -16.73 -11.28
CA GLU A 30 -6.08 -17.92 -10.43
C GLU A 30 -5.19 -17.76 -9.20
N LEU A 31 -5.83 -17.53 -8.06
CA LEU A 31 -5.15 -17.41 -6.77
C LEU A 31 -4.84 -18.78 -6.16
N ARG A 32 -3.80 -18.81 -5.32
CA ARG A 32 -3.38 -19.98 -4.54
C ARG A 32 -3.27 -19.61 -3.06
N GLU A 33 -3.28 -20.65 -2.24
CA GLU A 33 -3.05 -20.50 -0.79
C GLU A 33 -1.72 -19.78 -0.53
N ARG A 34 -1.73 -18.76 0.32
CA ARG A 34 -0.58 -17.91 0.64
C ARG A 34 -0.06 -17.07 -0.55
N ASP A 35 -0.86 -16.74 -1.51
CA ASP A 35 -0.56 -15.63 -2.41
C ASP A 35 -0.67 -14.31 -1.66
N VAL A 36 0.08 -13.30 -2.08
CA VAL A 36 -0.10 -11.92 -1.62
C VAL A 36 -0.61 -11.09 -2.77
N VAL A 37 -1.80 -10.52 -2.63
CA VAL A 37 -2.42 -9.62 -3.60
C VAL A 37 -2.03 -8.20 -3.24
N VAL A 38 -1.27 -7.53 -4.11
CA VAL A 38 -0.88 -6.13 -3.97
C VAL A 38 -1.78 -5.29 -4.87
N VAL A 39 -2.48 -4.32 -4.28
CA VAL A 39 -3.46 -3.45 -4.96
C VAL A 39 -3.02 -2.00 -4.80
N THR A 40 -2.96 -1.24 -5.90
CA THR A 40 -2.62 0.18 -5.79
C THR A 40 -3.70 0.97 -5.06
N GLN A 41 -3.28 1.93 -4.25
CA GLN A 41 -4.15 2.86 -3.51
C GLN A 41 -5.26 3.44 -4.38
N LYS A 42 -4.95 3.78 -5.60
CA LYS A 42 -5.86 4.49 -6.50
C LYS A 42 -7.13 3.72 -6.82
N VAL A 43 -7.04 2.42 -7.12
CA VAL A 43 -8.24 1.62 -7.38
C VAL A 43 -9.04 1.38 -6.10
N VAL A 44 -8.38 1.29 -4.96
CA VAL A 44 -9.06 1.23 -3.65
C VAL A 44 -9.82 2.52 -3.41
N SER A 45 -9.21 3.68 -3.62
CA SER A 45 -9.85 4.98 -3.46
C SER A 45 -11.03 5.19 -4.41
N LYS A 46 -10.91 4.76 -5.67
CA LYS A 46 -12.04 4.77 -6.62
C LYS A 46 -13.20 3.90 -6.11
N ALA A 47 -12.91 2.67 -5.70
CA ALA A 47 -13.93 1.74 -5.21
C ALA A 47 -14.62 2.25 -3.94
N GLU A 48 -13.89 2.86 -3.02
CA GLU A 48 -14.43 3.40 -1.77
C GLU A 48 -15.03 4.80 -1.92
N GLY A 49 -14.83 5.45 -3.08
CA GLY A 49 -15.31 6.81 -3.35
C GLY A 49 -14.49 7.89 -2.64
N ALA A 50 -13.23 7.60 -2.29
CA ALA A 50 -12.25 8.58 -1.77
C ALA A 50 -11.73 9.46 -2.92
N MET A 51 -12.65 10.12 -3.60
CA MET A 51 -12.43 10.94 -4.78
C MET A 51 -13.03 12.33 -4.57
N GLU A 52 -12.31 13.38 -4.95
CA GLU A 52 -12.75 14.77 -4.81
C GLU A 52 -12.67 15.52 -6.14
N ARG A 53 -13.59 16.45 -6.34
CA ARG A 53 -13.57 17.35 -7.50
C ARG A 53 -12.48 18.40 -7.35
N VAL A 54 -11.77 18.65 -8.43
CA VAL A 54 -10.78 19.72 -8.56
C VAL A 54 -11.03 20.48 -9.88
N ASP A 55 -10.61 21.73 -9.95
CA ASP A 55 -10.72 22.51 -11.18
C ASP A 55 -9.60 22.12 -12.14
N PRO A 56 -9.89 21.51 -13.29
CA PRO A 56 -8.87 21.10 -14.25
C PRO A 56 -8.15 22.29 -14.90
N SER A 57 -8.74 23.49 -14.86
CA SER A 57 -8.13 24.72 -15.40
C SER A 57 -7.11 25.35 -14.46
N ASP A 58 -7.16 25.00 -13.14
CA ASP A 58 -6.21 25.45 -12.13
C ASP A 58 -5.34 24.28 -11.63
N PRO A 59 -4.06 24.20 -12.02
CA PRO A 59 -3.13 23.15 -11.59
C PRO A 59 -2.97 23.06 -10.06
N LEU A 60 -3.32 24.10 -9.32
CA LEU A 60 -3.18 24.17 -7.88
C LEU A 60 -4.50 23.94 -7.11
N SER A 61 -5.60 23.72 -7.81
CA SER A 61 -6.95 23.54 -7.23
C SER A 61 -7.04 22.38 -6.21
N HIS A 62 -6.10 21.44 -6.25
CA HIS A 62 -6.00 20.35 -5.27
C HIS A 62 -5.33 20.76 -3.94
N LYS A 63 -4.68 21.94 -3.86
CA LYS A 63 -3.93 22.35 -2.65
C LYS A 63 -4.77 22.49 -1.38
N PRO A 64 -6.01 22.99 -1.41
CA PRO A 64 -6.88 22.96 -0.24
C PRO A 64 -7.14 21.54 0.29
N LEU A 65 -7.21 20.54 -0.61
CA LEU A 65 -7.35 19.14 -0.22
C LEU A 65 -6.08 18.65 0.48
N VAL A 66 -4.89 19.03 -0.02
CA VAL A 66 -3.61 18.69 0.64
C VAL A 66 -3.57 19.23 2.06
N GLU A 67 -4.03 20.45 2.28
CA GLU A 67 -4.06 21.04 3.63
C GLU A 67 -5.06 20.31 4.53
N ARG A 68 -6.24 19.98 4.03
CA ARG A 68 -7.27 19.24 4.77
C ARG A 68 -6.83 17.83 5.18
N GLU A 69 -6.14 17.12 4.29
CA GLU A 69 -5.67 15.75 4.54
C GLU A 69 -4.34 15.68 5.31
N SER A 70 -3.70 16.84 5.53
CA SER A 70 -2.46 16.93 6.30
C SER A 70 -2.76 17.17 7.79
N ARG A 71 -2.25 16.30 8.65
CA ARG A 71 -2.17 16.54 10.09
C ARG A 71 -1.17 17.65 10.40
N ARG A 72 -0.04 17.66 9.66
CA ARG A 72 1.05 18.62 9.81
C ARG A 72 1.81 18.79 8.51
N ILE A 73 2.09 20.02 8.10
CA ILE A 73 2.98 20.32 6.99
C ILE A 73 4.40 20.40 7.52
N LEU A 74 5.27 19.58 6.95
CA LEU A 74 6.68 19.50 7.35
C LEU A 74 7.57 20.41 6.49
N ARG A 75 7.30 20.49 5.18
CA ARG A 75 8.10 21.29 4.25
C ARG A 75 7.30 21.70 3.03
N ARG A 76 7.62 22.88 2.50
CA ARG A 76 7.14 23.36 1.20
C ARG A 76 8.36 23.71 0.33
N ARG A 77 8.31 23.32 -0.94
CA ARG A 77 9.28 23.71 -1.97
C ARG A 77 8.54 23.98 -3.27
N GLY A 78 8.29 25.25 -3.58
CA GLY A 78 7.35 25.61 -4.64
C GLY A 78 5.98 24.99 -4.33
N ASP A 79 5.41 24.32 -5.31
CA ASP A 79 4.10 23.68 -5.18
C ASP A 79 4.13 22.31 -4.49
N LEU A 80 5.32 21.76 -4.27
CA LEU A 80 5.48 20.51 -3.56
C LEU A 80 5.33 20.72 -2.05
N VAL A 81 4.41 19.99 -1.45
CA VAL A 81 4.18 19.95 0.00
C VAL A 81 4.58 18.57 0.52
N ILE A 82 5.48 18.52 1.48
CA ILE A 82 5.73 17.30 2.28
C ILE A 82 4.97 17.45 3.58
N SER A 83 4.09 16.53 3.84
CA SER A 83 3.22 16.57 5.02
C SER A 83 3.09 15.22 5.69
N GLU A 84 2.74 15.25 6.94
CA GLU A 84 2.25 14.10 7.69
C GLU A 84 0.74 14.04 7.49
N THR A 85 0.25 12.91 6.98
CA THR A 85 -1.17 12.65 6.79
C THR A 85 -1.87 12.36 8.12
N ARG A 86 -3.19 12.33 8.14
CA ARG A 86 -3.97 11.88 9.31
C ARG A 86 -3.66 10.43 9.73
N HIS A 87 -3.17 9.61 8.80
CA HIS A 87 -2.74 8.23 9.05
C HIS A 87 -1.34 8.13 9.68
N GLY A 88 -0.56 9.23 9.65
CA GLY A 88 0.82 9.26 10.10
C GLY A 88 1.87 9.06 9.00
N PHE A 89 1.45 8.84 7.75
CA PHE A 89 2.40 8.77 6.63
C PHE A 89 3.02 10.14 6.35
N VAL A 90 4.33 10.14 6.10
CA VAL A 90 5.05 11.32 5.64
C VAL A 90 5.30 11.20 4.15
N CYS A 91 4.56 11.96 3.36
CA CYS A 91 4.60 11.86 1.91
C CYS A 91 4.37 13.22 1.21
N ALA A 92 4.51 13.22 -0.11
CA ALA A 92 4.23 14.38 -0.95
C ALA A 92 2.72 14.61 -1.08
N ASN A 93 2.30 15.86 -0.96
CA ASN A 93 0.92 16.31 -1.18
C ASN A 93 -0.13 15.46 -0.43
N ALA A 94 0.18 14.98 0.77
CA ALA A 94 -0.67 14.12 1.60
C ALA A 94 -1.17 12.85 0.89
N GLY A 95 -0.42 12.32 -0.09
CA GLY A 95 -0.81 11.16 -0.88
C GLY A 95 -1.92 11.44 -1.90
N ILE A 96 -2.28 12.70 -2.14
CA ILE A 96 -3.28 13.06 -3.15
C ILE A 96 -2.67 12.89 -4.54
N ASP A 97 -3.33 12.11 -5.39
CA ASP A 97 -2.90 11.78 -6.74
C ASP A 97 -3.91 12.30 -7.78
N LEU A 98 -3.37 13.01 -8.79
CA LEU A 98 -4.11 13.53 -9.95
C LEU A 98 -3.86 12.69 -11.20
N SER A 99 -2.97 11.70 -11.14
CA SER A 99 -2.61 10.87 -12.29
C SER A 99 -3.54 9.64 -12.42
N ASN A 100 -3.80 9.19 -13.66
CA ASN A 100 -4.67 8.03 -13.95
C ASN A 100 -6.06 8.10 -13.28
N VAL A 101 -6.58 9.30 -13.11
CA VAL A 101 -7.97 9.58 -12.72
C VAL A 101 -8.63 10.41 -13.82
N GLU A 102 -9.95 10.43 -13.86
CA GLU A 102 -10.70 11.28 -14.78
C GLU A 102 -10.34 12.75 -14.55
N GLU A 103 -10.26 13.54 -15.64
CA GLU A 103 -9.99 14.97 -15.54
C GLU A 103 -10.99 15.68 -14.63
N GLY A 104 -10.49 16.56 -13.77
CA GLY A 104 -11.31 17.24 -12.76
C GLY A 104 -11.55 16.43 -11.49
N TRP A 105 -10.80 15.35 -11.29
CA TRP A 105 -10.84 14.57 -10.07
C TRP A 105 -9.45 14.39 -9.44
N ALA A 106 -9.42 14.22 -8.13
CA ALA A 106 -8.26 13.85 -7.33
C ALA A 106 -8.59 12.60 -6.50
N ALA A 107 -7.67 11.64 -6.46
CA ALA A 107 -7.75 10.50 -5.57
C ALA A 107 -7.11 10.86 -4.22
N LEU A 108 -7.84 10.62 -3.14
CA LEU A 108 -7.35 10.71 -1.77
C LEU A 108 -6.91 9.33 -1.28
N LEU A 109 -6.13 9.27 -0.21
CA LEU A 109 -5.87 7.99 0.45
C LEU A 109 -7.18 7.41 1.01
N PRO A 110 -7.35 6.08 1.05
CA PRO A 110 -8.47 5.44 1.74
C PRO A 110 -8.54 5.89 3.20
N GLU A 111 -9.71 5.96 3.78
CA GLU A 111 -9.90 6.40 5.17
C GLU A 111 -9.15 5.52 6.18
N ASP A 112 -9.16 4.21 5.98
CA ASP A 112 -8.45 3.20 6.74
C ASP A 112 -7.95 2.11 5.77
N PRO A 113 -6.73 2.25 5.25
CA PRO A 113 -6.20 1.33 4.24
C PRO A 113 -5.98 -0.10 4.76
N ASP A 114 -5.75 -0.30 6.07
CA ASP A 114 -5.72 -1.64 6.66
C ASP A 114 -7.10 -2.29 6.63
N ARG A 115 -8.16 -1.52 6.90
CA ARG A 115 -9.55 -1.99 6.77
C ARG A 115 -9.89 -2.31 5.31
N SER A 116 -9.41 -1.52 4.38
CA SER A 116 -9.56 -1.80 2.94
C SER A 116 -8.90 -3.12 2.55
N ALA A 117 -7.66 -3.34 3.00
CA ALA A 117 -6.96 -4.61 2.80
C ALA A 117 -7.72 -5.80 3.41
N ARG A 118 -8.22 -5.65 4.64
CA ARG A 118 -9.06 -6.69 5.29
C ARG A 118 -10.31 -7.02 4.49
N ARG A 119 -11.04 -6.02 3.97
CA ARG A 119 -12.23 -6.24 3.14
C ARG A 119 -11.92 -7.03 1.88
N ILE A 120 -10.84 -6.70 1.19
CA ILE A 120 -10.42 -7.42 -0.01
C ILE A 120 -10.04 -8.86 0.34
N ARG A 121 -9.22 -9.08 1.37
CA ARG A 121 -8.83 -10.41 1.87
C ARG A 121 -10.06 -11.27 2.22
N ASP A 122 -10.98 -10.73 3.01
CA ASP A 122 -12.17 -11.46 3.47
C ASP A 122 -13.11 -11.74 2.30
N GLY A 123 -13.20 -10.83 1.33
CA GLY A 123 -13.93 -11.04 0.10
C GLY A 123 -13.35 -12.17 -0.76
N ILE A 124 -12.02 -12.28 -0.86
CA ILE A 124 -11.33 -13.39 -1.54
C ILE A 124 -11.56 -14.70 -0.78
N LEU A 125 -11.35 -14.71 0.54
CA LEU A 125 -11.59 -15.89 1.37
C LEU A 125 -13.01 -16.40 1.23
N GLY A 126 -14.02 -15.52 1.28
CA GLY A 126 -15.43 -15.89 1.13
C GLY A 126 -15.79 -16.48 -0.23
N ARG A 127 -15.07 -16.13 -1.30
CA ARG A 127 -15.31 -16.61 -2.67
C ARG A 127 -14.56 -17.90 -2.99
N THR A 128 -13.34 -18.02 -2.50
CA THR A 128 -12.39 -19.07 -2.93
C THR A 128 -12.06 -20.07 -1.84
N GLY A 129 -12.28 -19.75 -0.57
CA GLY A 129 -11.78 -20.48 0.58
C GLY A 129 -10.27 -20.35 0.83
N LEU A 130 -9.55 -19.60 -0.01
CA LEU A 130 -8.10 -19.43 0.08
C LEU A 130 -7.72 -18.35 1.09
N ARG A 131 -6.69 -18.60 1.88
CA ARG A 131 -6.09 -17.62 2.78
C ARG A 131 -4.95 -16.92 2.07
N VAL A 132 -5.16 -15.66 1.70
CA VAL A 132 -4.19 -14.81 1.02
C VAL A 132 -3.80 -13.64 1.92
N GLY A 133 -2.62 -13.06 1.67
CA GLY A 133 -2.27 -11.73 2.15
C GLY A 133 -2.79 -10.66 1.19
N VAL A 134 -3.09 -9.47 1.71
CA VAL A 134 -3.44 -8.31 0.87
C VAL A 134 -2.63 -7.11 1.32
N ILE A 135 -2.08 -6.37 0.37
CA ILE A 135 -1.38 -5.10 0.58
C ILE A 135 -2.05 -4.03 -0.28
N VAL A 136 -2.34 -2.89 0.31
CA VAL A 136 -2.65 -1.65 -0.42
C VAL A 136 -1.35 -0.87 -0.52
N SER A 137 -0.86 -0.60 -1.74
CA SER A 137 0.40 0.12 -1.98
C SER A 137 0.17 1.51 -2.51
N ASP A 138 1.08 2.41 -2.21
CA ASP A 138 1.18 3.73 -2.83
C ASP A 138 2.64 4.09 -3.07
N THR A 139 2.86 5.02 -4.01
CA THR A 139 4.20 5.40 -4.44
C THR A 139 4.71 6.62 -3.71
N PHE A 140 5.73 6.44 -2.87
CA PHE A 140 6.32 7.51 -2.07
C PHE A 140 7.73 7.90 -2.54
N GLY A 141 8.03 9.19 -2.43
CA GLY A 141 9.40 9.68 -2.43
C GLY A 141 10.12 9.26 -1.15
N ARG A 142 11.45 9.18 -1.22
CA ARG A 142 12.29 8.80 -0.08
C ARG A 142 13.27 9.91 0.26
N PRO A 143 13.48 10.24 1.55
CA PRO A 143 14.52 11.16 1.97
C PRO A 143 15.89 10.72 1.44
N TRP A 144 16.68 11.70 0.98
CA TRP A 144 18.08 11.55 0.51
C TRP A 144 18.31 10.57 -0.66
N ARG A 145 17.27 10.05 -1.28
CA ARG A 145 17.36 9.17 -2.45
C ARG A 145 16.54 9.72 -3.60
N ARG A 146 17.05 9.61 -4.82
CA ARG A 146 16.28 9.89 -6.04
C ARG A 146 15.37 8.71 -6.36
N GLY A 147 14.27 9.02 -7.03
CA GLY A 147 13.26 8.06 -7.43
C GLY A 147 12.23 7.82 -6.33
N VAL A 148 11.10 7.33 -6.75
CA VAL A 148 10.00 6.88 -5.91
C VAL A 148 10.03 5.36 -5.81
N THR A 149 9.32 4.81 -4.87
CA THR A 149 9.10 3.35 -4.73
C THR A 149 7.72 3.14 -4.12
N ASP A 150 7.10 2.03 -4.42
CA ASP A 150 5.90 1.65 -3.73
C ASP A 150 6.23 1.20 -2.30
N VAL A 151 5.36 1.61 -1.39
CA VAL A 151 5.34 1.20 0.01
C VAL A 151 3.95 0.71 0.37
N ALA A 152 3.85 -0.15 1.36
CA ALA A 152 2.57 -0.55 1.90
C ALA A 152 1.96 0.62 2.71
N ILE A 153 0.71 0.94 2.44
CA ILE A 153 -0.08 1.88 3.25
C ILE A 153 -1.17 1.17 4.04
N GLY A 154 -1.49 -0.08 3.70
CA GLY A 154 -2.39 -0.95 4.42
C GLY A 154 -2.10 -2.41 4.14
N SER A 155 -2.32 -3.29 5.10
CA SER A 155 -2.11 -4.72 4.94
C SER A 155 -3.09 -5.57 5.74
N ALA A 156 -3.28 -6.82 5.31
CA ALA A 156 -4.09 -7.81 6.02
C ALA A 156 -3.60 -9.23 5.74
N GLY A 157 -3.63 -10.10 6.75
CA GLY A 157 -3.22 -11.50 6.65
C GLY A 157 -1.70 -11.71 6.62
N LEU A 158 -0.94 -10.67 6.87
CA LEU A 158 0.52 -10.64 6.86
C LEU A 158 1.06 -10.10 8.18
N ARG A 159 2.28 -10.45 8.51
CA ARG A 159 3.09 -9.75 9.51
C ARG A 159 3.74 -8.56 8.81
N PRO A 160 3.35 -7.32 9.12
CA PRO A 160 3.88 -6.16 8.40
C PRO A 160 5.39 -5.98 8.61
N VAL A 161 5.85 -6.31 9.83
CA VAL A 161 7.25 -6.29 10.22
C VAL A 161 7.64 -7.67 10.75
N VAL A 162 8.75 -8.21 10.24
CA VAL A 162 9.35 -9.44 10.76
C VAL A 162 10.48 -9.04 11.72
N ASP A 163 10.28 -9.35 12.99
CA ASP A 163 11.28 -9.11 14.04
C ASP A 163 12.28 -10.25 14.07
N LEU A 164 13.54 -9.95 13.77
CA LEU A 164 14.65 -10.90 13.79
C LEU A 164 15.54 -10.74 15.04
N ARG A 165 15.17 -9.85 15.97
CA ARG A 165 15.92 -9.69 17.23
C ARG A 165 15.89 -11.00 18.03
N GLY A 166 17.03 -11.36 18.62
CA GLY A 166 17.22 -12.62 19.33
C GLY A 166 17.50 -13.82 18.42
N THR A 167 17.41 -13.70 17.09
CA THR A 167 17.88 -14.73 16.16
C THR A 167 19.40 -14.63 15.93
N GLN A 168 20.00 -15.70 15.41
CA GLN A 168 21.45 -15.71 15.12
C GLN A 168 21.73 -15.46 13.63
N ASP A 169 22.79 -14.69 13.38
CA ASP A 169 23.37 -14.57 12.04
C ASP A 169 24.12 -15.85 11.61
N ALA A 170 24.67 -15.86 10.38
CA ALA A 170 25.43 -17.00 9.84
C ALA A 170 26.69 -17.37 10.64
N TYR A 171 27.14 -16.51 11.55
CA TYR A 171 28.30 -16.70 12.42
C TYR A 171 27.89 -16.99 13.88
N GLY A 172 26.60 -17.18 14.16
CA GLY A 172 26.09 -17.44 15.50
C GLY A 172 25.99 -16.20 16.40
N ARG A 173 26.06 -14.97 15.85
CA ARG A 173 25.90 -13.73 16.62
C ARG A 173 24.43 -13.35 16.66
N GLU A 174 23.94 -13.01 17.85
CA GLU A 174 22.57 -12.57 18.02
C GLU A 174 22.31 -11.21 17.36
N LEU A 175 21.23 -11.13 16.59
CA LEU A 175 20.72 -9.89 15.99
C LEU A 175 19.99 -9.07 17.07
N GLN A 176 20.47 -7.84 17.32
CA GLN A 176 19.96 -7.01 18.43
C GLN A 176 18.88 -6.00 18.00
N VAL A 177 18.88 -5.59 16.73
CA VAL A 177 18.10 -4.44 16.25
C VAL A 177 17.39 -4.67 14.91
N THR A 178 17.44 -5.88 14.36
CA THR A 178 16.97 -6.14 13.00
C THR A 178 15.48 -6.40 12.97
N GLU A 179 14.75 -5.46 12.38
CA GLU A 179 13.34 -5.57 12.02
C GLU A 179 13.21 -5.30 10.51
N VAL A 180 12.48 -6.14 9.79
CA VAL A 180 12.31 -6.04 8.33
C VAL A 180 10.87 -5.68 8.04
N ALA A 181 10.63 -4.53 7.38
CA ALA A 181 9.32 -4.11 6.91
C ALA A 181 8.95 -4.90 5.63
N VAL A 182 8.61 -6.17 5.82
CA VAL A 182 8.41 -7.13 4.71
C VAL A 182 7.28 -6.71 3.77
N VAL A 183 6.26 -6.01 4.27
CA VAL A 183 5.17 -5.52 3.42
C VAL A 183 5.64 -4.43 2.45
N ASP A 184 6.61 -3.59 2.85
CA ASP A 184 7.21 -2.60 1.95
C ASP A 184 8.09 -3.26 0.88
N GLU A 185 8.84 -4.31 1.24
CA GLU A 185 9.62 -5.08 0.27
C GLU A 185 8.72 -5.75 -0.77
N ILE A 186 7.59 -6.32 -0.33
CA ILE A 186 6.60 -6.95 -1.22
C ILE A 186 5.94 -5.89 -2.11
N ALA A 187 5.53 -4.74 -1.57
CA ALA A 187 4.94 -3.65 -2.33
C ALA A 187 5.89 -3.13 -3.41
N ALA A 188 7.15 -2.88 -3.04
CA ALA A 188 8.18 -2.42 -3.98
C ALA A 188 8.49 -3.46 -5.07
N ALA A 189 8.50 -4.76 -4.73
CA ALA A 189 8.70 -5.83 -5.71
C ALA A 189 7.52 -5.94 -6.68
N ALA A 190 6.29 -5.83 -6.20
CA ALA A 190 5.08 -5.87 -7.02
C ALA A 190 5.03 -4.71 -8.03
N ASP A 191 5.50 -3.50 -7.67
CA ASP A 191 5.54 -2.33 -8.58
C ASP A 191 6.39 -2.59 -9.84
N LEU A 192 7.38 -3.51 -9.79
CA LEU A 192 8.19 -3.88 -10.95
C LEU A 192 7.35 -4.47 -12.10
N VAL A 193 6.22 -5.12 -11.81
CA VAL A 193 5.33 -5.71 -12.82
C VAL A 193 4.04 -4.90 -13.00
N MET A 194 3.66 -4.07 -12.04
CA MET A 194 2.52 -3.16 -12.16
C MET A 194 2.88 -1.94 -13.03
N GLY A 195 3.96 -1.25 -12.67
CA GLY A 195 4.42 -0.05 -13.38
C GLY A 195 3.41 1.11 -13.38
N LYS A 196 3.90 2.31 -13.64
CA LYS A 196 3.06 3.53 -13.58
C LYS A 196 2.15 3.77 -14.79
N ALA A 197 2.48 3.20 -15.94
CA ALA A 197 1.83 3.49 -17.22
C ALA A 197 1.28 2.22 -17.91
N SER A 198 1.38 1.06 -17.27
CA SER A 198 0.98 -0.22 -17.85
C SER A 198 -0.53 -0.49 -17.77
N GLY A 199 -1.27 0.27 -16.95
CA GLY A 199 -2.69 -0.01 -16.68
C GLY A 199 -2.92 -1.27 -15.83
N VAL A 200 -1.89 -1.77 -15.14
CA VAL A 200 -1.94 -2.95 -14.28
C VAL A 200 -1.95 -2.50 -12.81
N PRO A 201 -3.11 -2.35 -12.17
CA PRO A 201 -3.21 -1.81 -10.81
C PRO A 201 -3.10 -2.88 -9.71
N VAL A 202 -2.95 -4.15 -10.08
CA VAL A 202 -2.88 -5.28 -9.15
C VAL A 202 -1.80 -6.25 -9.59
N ALA A 203 -1.05 -6.78 -8.63
CA ALA A 203 -0.14 -7.90 -8.83
C ALA A 203 -0.32 -8.97 -7.75
N VAL A 204 0.06 -10.21 -8.08
CA VAL A 204 0.13 -11.31 -7.11
C VAL A 204 1.60 -11.65 -6.90
N VAL A 205 2.01 -11.70 -5.63
CA VAL A 205 3.34 -12.18 -5.21
C VAL A 205 3.16 -13.57 -4.61
N ARG A 206 3.84 -14.56 -5.18
CA ARG A 206 3.70 -15.97 -4.85
C ARG A 206 5.03 -16.57 -4.44
N GLY A 207 5.01 -17.58 -3.57
CA GLY A 207 6.20 -18.32 -3.14
C GLY A 207 6.93 -17.74 -1.93
N LEU A 208 6.30 -16.81 -1.20
CA LEU A 208 6.82 -16.27 0.04
C LEU A 208 6.84 -17.33 1.15
N ASP A 209 7.78 -17.17 2.10
CA ASP A 209 7.89 -18.03 3.27
C ASP A 209 6.65 -17.92 4.17
N ALA A 210 6.28 -19.04 4.81
CA ALA A 210 5.12 -19.08 5.69
C ALA A 210 5.21 -18.12 6.89
N SER A 211 6.42 -17.75 7.32
CA SER A 211 6.65 -16.81 8.42
C SER A 211 6.17 -15.38 8.13
N VAL A 212 5.99 -15.04 6.85
CA VAL A 212 5.44 -13.74 6.42
C VAL A 212 3.95 -13.62 6.74
N PHE A 213 3.24 -14.75 6.84
CA PHE A 213 1.80 -14.77 7.06
C PHE A 213 1.44 -14.77 8.54
N GLU A 214 0.39 -14.04 8.89
CA GLU A 214 -0.10 -13.97 10.25
C GLU A 214 -1.03 -15.16 10.54
N PRO A 215 -0.78 -15.93 11.63
CA PRO A 215 -1.63 -17.06 11.98
C PRO A 215 -3.02 -16.65 12.50
N ASP A 216 -3.12 -15.46 13.13
CA ASP A 216 -4.38 -14.91 13.64
C ASP A 216 -4.66 -13.53 13.01
N PRO A 217 -5.57 -13.46 12.01
CA PRO A 217 -5.73 -12.29 11.14
C PRO A 217 -6.51 -11.14 11.79
N GLY A 218 -6.21 -10.74 13.03
CA GLY A 218 -7.10 -9.81 13.73
C GLY A 218 -6.63 -8.38 13.93
N ARG A 219 -5.35 -8.09 14.07
CA ARG A 219 -4.89 -6.81 14.61
C ARG A 219 -3.71 -6.16 13.90
N SER A 220 -2.86 -6.91 13.23
CA SER A 220 -1.68 -6.37 12.54
C SER A 220 -2.06 -5.60 11.29
N GLY A 221 -1.33 -4.52 11.04
CA GLY A 221 -1.52 -3.67 9.88
C GLY A 221 -0.40 -2.65 9.75
N VAL A 222 -0.37 -1.93 8.64
CA VAL A 222 0.66 -0.91 8.39
C VAL A 222 0.55 0.24 9.39
N LEU A 223 -0.69 0.66 9.70
CA LEU A 223 -0.92 1.80 10.60
C LEU A 223 -0.49 1.52 12.03
N THR A 224 -0.53 0.26 12.45
CA THR A 224 -0.18 -0.14 13.83
C THR A 224 1.27 -0.57 13.97
N ASP A 225 1.85 -1.22 12.95
CA ASP A 225 3.12 -1.94 13.10
C ASP A 225 4.27 -1.32 12.29
N VAL A 226 3.98 -0.57 11.21
CA VAL A 226 5.00 0.04 10.35
C VAL A 226 5.14 1.54 10.63
N VAL A 227 4.03 2.26 10.80
CA VAL A 227 4.05 3.70 11.08
C VAL A 227 4.56 3.93 12.49
N ARG A 228 5.74 4.56 12.62
CA ARG A 228 6.34 4.86 13.92
C ARG A 228 5.51 5.85 14.71
N SER A 229 5.41 5.64 16.00
CA SER A 229 4.87 6.64 16.90
C SER A 229 5.76 7.90 16.93
N PRO A 230 5.23 9.09 17.21
CA PRO A 230 6.04 10.31 17.32
C PRO A 230 7.19 10.22 18.34
N ALA A 231 7.05 9.36 19.35
CA ALA A 231 8.06 9.17 20.38
C ALA A 231 9.26 8.33 19.91
N GLU A 232 9.07 7.53 18.86
CA GLU A 232 10.08 6.64 18.29
C GLU A 232 10.69 7.18 16.99
N ASP A 233 10.17 8.32 16.49
CA ASP A 233 10.61 8.93 15.25
C ASP A 233 11.88 9.78 15.49
N LEU A 234 13.00 9.30 14.97
CA LEU A 234 14.31 9.97 15.08
C LEU A 234 14.46 11.17 14.14
N PHE A 235 13.50 11.42 13.24
CA PHE A 235 13.56 12.47 12.22
C PHE A 235 12.62 13.65 12.52
N ARG A 236 12.02 13.69 13.68
CA ARG A 236 11.15 14.78 14.17
C ARG A 236 11.86 15.67 15.17
#